data_6ad6adb039baf2eb77380b31cc28401a
#
_entry.id   6ad6adb039baf2eb77380b31cc28401a
#
_cell.length_a   1.000
_cell.length_b   1.000
_cell.length_c   1.000
_cell.angle_alpha   90.00
_cell.angle_beta   90.00
_cell.angle_gamma   90.00
#
_symmetry.space_group_name_H-M   'P 1'
#
loop_
_entity.id
_entity.type
_entity.pdbx_description
1 polymer ?
#
loop_
_entity_poly.entity_id
_entity_poly.type
_entity_poly.pdbx_seq_one_letter_code
_entity_poly.pdbx_strand_id
1 'polypeptide(L)'
;MLAASVLPNNREAIAVASTKSTLPSPAAVLTDPLAAATAWLLAQQDASGGFPGYSGELDAGVTTDAVMALAAAADADPTADAGIAKAVAYLAENGEAYAQTGAGQAAKLALAAIAGGHNPRSFVGVDLFDEMQDPPTTSVQNPISGIWGDSLYSHALVMLAFSAMSEQVPDSALEPLRATQSADGGWDFDGSTEA
;
A
#
# COMPACT_ATOMS: atom_id res chain seq x y z
N MET A 1 -75.06 -21.04 43.41
CA MET A 1 -74.39 -19.72 43.57
C MET A 1 -72.92 -19.93 43.46
N LEU A 2 -72.36 -19.65 42.30
CA LEU A 2 -70.93 -19.72 42.03
C LEU A 2 -70.35 -18.31 42.03
N ALA A 3 -69.46 -18.06 42.98
CA ALA A 3 -68.73 -16.78 43.07
C ALA A 3 -67.61 -16.72 42.00
N ALA A 4 -67.66 -15.72 41.15
CA ALA A 4 -66.61 -15.44 40.16
C ALA A 4 -65.42 -14.74 40.86
N SER A 5 -64.28 -15.41 40.86
CA SER A 5 -63.03 -14.83 41.32
C SER A 5 -62.42 -13.95 40.21
N VAL A 6 -62.34 -12.65 40.51
CA VAL A 6 -61.65 -11.66 39.65
C VAL A 6 -60.14 -11.73 39.93
N LEU A 7 -59.38 -12.11 38.91
CA LEU A 7 -57.89 -12.05 38.98
C LEU A 7 -57.43 -10.63 38.78
N PRO A 8 -56.41 -10.14 39.54
CA PRO A 8 -55.86 -8.82 39.36
C PRO A 8 -55.00 -8.80 38.07
N ASN A 9 -55.25 -7.77 37.28
CA ASN A 9 -54.56 -7.48 36.05
C ASN A 9 -53.20 -6.82 36.36
N ASN A 10 -52.17 -7.66 36.48
CA ASN A 10 -50.80 -7.20 36.73
C ASN A 10 -50.15 -6.78 35.43
N ARG A 11 -50.43 -5.57 34.97
CA ARG A 11 -49.66 -4.91 33.93
C ARG A 11 -48.48 -4.14 34.60
N GLU A 12 -47.48 -4.89 34.98
CA GLU A 12 -46.17 -4.23 35.23
C GLU A 12 -45.58 -3.79 33.90
N ALA A 13 -45.59 -2.49 33.70
CA ALA A 13 -44.90 -1.83 32.60
C ALA A 13 -43.39 -2.08 32.78
N ILE A 14 -42.82 -2.98 31.97
CA ILE A 14 -41.38 -3.12 31.85
C ILE A 14 -40.89 -1.82 31.19
N ALA A 15 -40.40 -0.89 32.00
CA ALA A 15 -39.65 0.26 31.54
C ALA A 15 -38.33 -0.28 30.96
N VAL A 16 -38.31 -0.53 29.66
CA VAL A 16 -37.06 -0.72 28.93
C VAL A 16 -36.31 0.61 28.98
N ALA A 17 -35.33 0.70 29.88
CA ALA A 17 -34.38 1.79 29.87
C ALA A 17 -33.68 1.76 28.52
N SER A 18 -34.11 2.62 27.60
CA SER A 18 -33.43 2.91 26.37
C SER A 18 -32.09 3.55 26.71
N THR A 19 -31.07 2.74 26.93
CA THR A 19 -29.69 3.23 26.95
C THR A 19 -29.41 3.75 25.55
N LYS A 20 -29.60 5.05 25.39
CA LYS A 20 -29.18 5.80 24.22
C LYS A 20 -27.70 5.50 24.04
N SER A 21 -27.36 4.55 23.19
CA SER A 21 -26.00 4.31 22.75
C SER A 21 -25.54 5.63 22.16
N THR A 22 -24.72 6.37 22.88
CA THR A 22 -23.99 7.52 22.37
C THR A 22 -22.90 6.96 21.48
N LEU A 23 -23.30 6.57 20.25
CA LEU A 23 -22.33 6.53 19.17
C LEU A 23 -21.67 7.93 19.16
N PRO A 24 -20.33 8.02 19.16
CA PRO A 24 -19.68 9.31 19.02
C PRO A 24 -20.29 9.99 17.78
N SER A 25 -20.70 11.23 17.98
CA SER A 25 -21.26 12.05 16.90
C SER A 25 -20.32 11.97 15.70
N PRO A 26 -20.82 11.76 14.46
CA PRO A 26 -19.98 11.79 13.26
C PRO A 26 -19.35 13.17 13.00
N ALA A 27 -19.49 14.10 13.89
CA ALA A 27 -18.88 15.43 13.89
C ALA A 27 -17.72 15.58 14.88
N ALA A 28 -17.02 14.51 15.28
CA ALA A 28 -15.59 14.65 15.54
C ALA A 28 -14.96 14.90 14.17
N VAL A 29 -15.02 16.13 13.71
CA VAL A 29 -14.27 16.63 12.57
C VAL A 29 -12.84 16.18 12.82
N LEU A 30 -12.30 15.32 11.97
CA LEU A 30 -10.87 15.07 11.93
C LEU A 30 -10.26 16.45 11.74
N THR A 31 -9.72 17.04 12.79
CA THR A 31 -9.14 18.39 12.80
C THR A 31 -7.95 18.45 11.86
N ASP A 32 -7.35 17.30 11.57
CA ASP A 32 -6.33 17.09 10.56
C ASP A 32 -6.43 15.66 9.99
N PRO A 33 -7.02 15.49 8.81
CA PRO A 33 -7.14 14.19 8.16
C PRO A 33 -5.79 13.51 7.90
N LEU A 34 -4.74 14.28 7.59
CA LEU A 34 -3.40 13.76 7.34
C LEU A 34 -2.81 13.17 8.62
N ALA A 35 -2.82 13.94 9.71
CA ALA A 35 -2.31 13.46 11.01
C ALA A 35 -3.07 12.21 11.50
N ALA A 36 -4.38 12.16 11.28
CA ALA A 36 -5.18 10.98 11.64
C ALA A 36 -4.80 9.75 10.79
N ALA A 37 -4.57 9.91 9.49
CA ALA A 37 -4.15 8.85 8.60
C ALA A 37 -2.73 8.36 8.93
N THR A 38 -1.79 9.27 9.18
CA THR A 38 -0.43 8.96 9.62
C THR A 38 -0.44 8.18 10.93
N ALA A 39 -1.17 8.66 11.93
CA ALA A 39 -1.28 7.98 13.23
C ALA A 39 -1.89 6.57 13.10
N TRP A 40 -2.92 6.42 12.25
CA TRP A 40 -3.51 5.10 11.98
C TRP A 40 -2.49 4.17 11.32
N LEU A 41 -1.76 4.63 10.31
CA LEU A 41 -0.75 3.83 9.62
C LEU A 41 0.36 3.42 10.57
N LEU A 42 0.90 4.35 11.36
CA LEU A 42 1.94 4.07 12.36
C LEU A 42 1.48 3.06 13.43
N ALA A 43 0.18 3.04 13.77
CA ALA A 43 -0.39 2.06 14.70
C ALA A 43 -0.43 0.62 14.13
N GLN A 44 -0.30 0.44 12.81
CA GLN A 44 -0.19 -0.87 12.18
C GLN A 44 1.24 -1.39 12.13
N GLN A 45 2.24 -0.54 12.41
CA GLN A 45 3.64 -0.91 12.32
C GLN A 45 4.05 -1.84 13.46
N ASP A 46 4.65 -2.98 13.12
CA ASP A 46 5.24 -3.90 14.09
C ASP A 46 6.48 -3.31 14.77
N ALA A 47 6.86 -3.88 15.90
CA ALA A 47 8.04 -3.44 16.64
C ALA A 47 9.34 -3.57 15.84
N SER A 48 9.43 -4.53 14.90
CA SER A 48 10.55 -4.71 13.98
C SER A 48 10.59 -3.66 12.85
N GLY A 49 9.52 -2.88 12.68
CA GLY A 49 9.40 -1.87 11.65
C GLY A 49 8.60 -2.31 10.41
N GLY A 50 8.32 -3.59 10.24
CA GLY A 50 7.51 -4.10 9.14
C GLY A 50 6.03 -3.80 9.31
N PHE A 51 5.30 -3.91 8.20
CA PHE A 51 3.83 -3.80 8.18
C PHE A 51 3.22 -5.14 7.78
N PRO A 52 2.11 -5.55 8.40
CA PRO A 52 1.45 -6.79 8.07
C PRO A 52 0.77 -6.72 6.70
N GLY A 53 0.89 -7.80 5.93
CA GLY A 53 0.14 -8.02 4.71
C GLY A 53 -1.26 -8.60 4.98
N TYR A 54 -1.93 -9.01 3.91
CA TYR A 54 -3.28 -9.55 3.99
C TYR A 54 -3.41 -10.81 4.87
N SER A 55 -2.35 -11.63 4.95
CA SER A 55 -2.29 -12.82 5.82
C SER A 55 -2.09 -12.49 7.30
N GLY A 56 -1.75 -11.25 7.64
CA GLY A 56 -1.34 -10.83 8.98
C GLY A 56 0.16 -11.03 9.25
N GLU A 57 0.90 -11.71 8.38
CA GLU A 57 2.36 -11.80 8.44
C GLU A 57 2.98 -10.51 7.90
N LEU A 58 4.20 -10.19 8.36
CA LEU A 58 4.93 -9.01 7.86
C LEU A 58 5.27 -9.19 6.38
N ASP A 59 5.01 -8.15 5.60
CA ASP A 59 5.14 -8.17 4.16
C ASP A 59 6.02 -7.01 3.67
N ALA A 60 7.08 -7.33 2.90
CA ALA A 60 8.00 -6.33 2.40
C ALA A 60 7.33 -5.41 1.37
N GLY A 61 6.41 -5.91 0.56
CA GLY A 61 5.67 -5.11 -0.43
C GLY A 61 4.74 -4.09 0.23
N VAL A 62 4.00 -4.50 1.30
CA VAL A 62 3.16 -3.60 2.09
C VAL A 62 4.01 -2.59 2.86
N THR A 63 5.14 -3.04 3.42
CA THR A 63 6.09 -2.15 4.12
C THR A 63 6.65 -1.10 3.16
N THR A 64 6.92 -1.47 1.92
CA THR A 64 7.35 -0.55 0.85
C THR A 64 6.30 0.54 0.58
N ASP A 65 5.01 0.16 0.48
CA ASP A 65 3.90 1.12 0.34
C ASP A 65 3.80 2.07 1.54
N ALA A 66 3.95 1.52 2.74
CA ALA A 66 3.91 2.31 3.96
C ALA A 66 5.04 3.34 4.04
N VAL A 67 6.28 2.99 3.62
CA VAL A 67 7.38 3.96 3.54
C VAL A 67 7.03 5.12 2.61
N MET A 68 6.54 4.83 1.41
CA MET A 68 6.18 5.88 0.45
C MET A 68 5.04 6.78 0.97
N ALA A 69 4.03 6.18 1.61
CA ALA A 69 2.92 6.92 2.18
C ALA A 69 3.36 7.82 3.36
N LEU A 70 4.18 7.31 4.27
CA LEU A 70 4.72 8.06 5.40
C LEU A 70 5.66 9.18 4.92
N ALA A 71 6.50 8.91 3.91
CA ALA A 71 7.41 9.92 3.35
C ALA A 71 6.63 11.07 2.69
N ALA A 72 5.52 10.77 2.01
CA ALA A 72 4.65 11.80 1.45
C ALA A 72 3.99 12.69 2.52
N ALA A 73 3.82 12.18 3.74
CA ALA A 73 3.24 12.92 4.85
C ALA A 73 4.27 13.69 5.70
N ALA A 74 5.56 13.31 5.65
CA ALA A 74 6.58 13.71 6.62
C ALA A 74 6.79 15.23 6.71
N ASP A 75 6.71 15.97 5.59
CA ASP A 75 6.85 17.43 5.58
C ASP A 75 5.76 18.14 6.41
N ALA A 76 4.56 17.58 6.44
CA ALA A 76 3.42 18.15 7.16
C ALA A 76 3.22 17.50 8.55
N ASP A 77 3.66 16.25 8.73
CA ASP A 77 3.55 15.48 9.97
C ASP A 77 4.88 14.79 10.31
N PRO A 78 5.78 15.46 11.06
CA PRO A 78 7.08 14.90 11.43
C PRO A 78 7.01 13.63 12.30
N THR A 79 5.83 13.24 12.78
CA THR A 79 5.68 11.97 13.52
C THR A 79 5.91 10.75 12.61
N ALA A 80 5.81 10.94 11.29
CA ALA A 80 6.12 9.92 10.29
C ALA A 80 7.59 9.49 10.27
N ASP A 81 8.54 10.39 10.58
CA ASP A 81 9.99 10.15 10.44
C ASP A 81 10.48 8.90 11.18
N ALA A 82 10.02 8.73 12.43
CA ALA A 82 10.40 7.56 13.23
C ALA A 82 9.85 6.25 12.65
N GLY A 83 8.65 6.29 12.05
CA GLY A 83 8.04 5.14 11.37
C GLY A 83 8.79 4.80 10.10
N ILE A 84 9.14 5.80 9.29
CA ILE A 84 9.96 5.63 8.08
C ILE A 84 11.28 4.97 8.43
N ALA A 85 12.01 5.49 9.42
CA ALA A 85 13.31 4.94 9.81
C ALA A 85 13.24 3.45 10.20
N LYS A 86 12.21 3.05 10.96
CA LYS A 86 11.99 1.64 11.32
C LYS A 86 11.62 0.78 10.11
N ALA A 87 10.71 1.26 9.26
CA ALA A 87 10.29 0.51 8.07
C ALA A 87 11.45 0.32 7.08
N VAL A 88 12.27 1.34 6.91
CA VAL A 88 13.49 1.27 6.08
C VAL A 88 14.50 0.27 6.65
N ALA A 89 14.70 0.23 7.98
CA ALA A 89 15.57 -0.75 8.60
C ALA A 89 15.05 -2.19 8.38
N TYR A 90 13.74 -2.41 8.52
CA TYR A 90 13.10 -3.69 8.20
C TYR A 90 13.32 -4.09 6.73
N LEU A 91 13.11 -3.15 5.79
CA LEU A 91 13.31 -3.41 4.36
C LEU A 91 14.78 -3.68 4.01
N ALA A 92 15.74 -3.04 4.69
CA ALA A 92 17.16 -3.29 4.48
C ALA A 92 17.55 -4.75 4.80
N GLU A 93 16.86 -5.37 5.74
CA GLU A 93 17.09 -6.77 6.16
C GLU A 93 16.25 -7.79 5.39
N ASN A 94 15.06 -7.39 4.91
CA ASN A 94 14.05 -8.32 4.37
C ASN A 94 13.68 -8.03 2.90
N GLY A 95 14.16 -6.95 2.31
CA GLY A 95 13.73 -6.47 0.99
C GLY A 95 14.40 -7.17 -0.19
N GLU A 96 15.59 -7.79 -0.02
CA GLU A 96 16.32 -8.43 -1.12
C GLU A 96 15.47 -9.51 -1.80
N ALA A 97 14.94 -10.46 -1.01
CA ALA A 97 14.10 -11.52 -1.54
C ALA A 97 12.84 -11.00 -2.25
N TYR A 98 12.27 -9.89 -1.76
CA TYR A 98 11.15 -9.23 -2.43
C TYR A 98 11.56 -8.61 -3.76
N ALA A 99 12.68 -7.89 -3.84
CA ALA A 99 13.18 -7.32 -5.09
C ALA A 99 13.43 -8.39 -6.16
N GLN A 100 13.95 -9.53 -5.76
CA GLN A 100 14.26 -10.66 -6.64
C GLN A 100 13.02 -11.39 -7.18
N THR A 101 11.82 -11.06 -6.73
CA THR A 101 10.60 -11.66 -7.29
C THR A 101 10.18 -11.06 -8.63
N GLY A 102 10.68 -9.88 -9.01
CA GLY A 102 10.43 -9.30 -10.33
C GLY A 102 10.79 -7.82 -10.43
N ALA A 103 10.86 -7.33 -11.67
CA ALA A 103 11.26 -5.95 -11.95
C ALA A 103 10.34 -4.90 -11.29
N GLY A 104 9.04 -5.16 -11.23
CA GLY A 104 8.08 -4.27 -10.56
C GLY A 104 8.32 -4.17 -9.06
N GLN A 105 8.68 -5.27 -8.41
CA GLN A 105 9.01 -5.35 -6.99
C GLN A 105 10.33 -4.62 -6.69
N ALA A 106 11.35 -4.85 -7.52
CA ALA A 106 12.62 -4.12 -7.43
C ALA A 106 12.41 -2.61 -7.60
N ALA A 107 11.60 -2.20 -8.57
CA ALA A 107 11.25 -0.80 -8.81
C ALA A 107 10.51 -0.17 -7.64
N LYS A 108 9.54 -0.88 -7.08
CA LYS A 108 8.78 -0.43 -5.92
C LYS A 108 9.68 -0.25 -4.70
N LEU A 109 10.59 -1.19 -4.45
CA LEU A 109 11.57 -1.09 -3.38
C LEU A 109 12.57 0.06 -3.61
N ALA A 110 13.00 0.31 -4.86
CA ALA A 110 13.86 1.43 -5.21
C ALA A 110 13.17 2.78 -4.90
N LEU A 111 11.89 2.92 -5.24
CA LEU A 111 11.10 4.11 -4.92
C LEU A 111 10.99 4.33 -3.41
N ALA A 112 10.76 3.28 -2.62
CA ALA A 112 10.73 3.38 -1.16
C ALA A 112 12.10 3.72 -0.57
N ALA A 113 13.19 3.13 -1.09
CA ALA A 113 14.54 3.48 -0.67
C ALA A 113 14.82 4.97 -0.86
N ILE A 114 14.47 5.52 -2.04
CA ILE A 114 14.60 6.95 -2.34
C ILE A 114 13.74 7.79 -1.39
N ALA A 115 12.47 7.42 -1.21
CA ALA A 115 11.55 8.11 -0.31
C ALA A 115 12.05 8.12 1.14
N GLY A 116 12.72 7.04 1.57
CA GLY A 116 13.38 6.92 2.88
C GLY A 116 14.77 7.56 2.94
N GLY A 117 15.25 8.22 1.89
CA GLY A 117 16.54 8.90 1.86
C GLY A 117 17.76 7.99 1.62
N HIS A 118 17.55 6.81 1.06
CA HIS A 118 18.60 5.82 0.79
C HIS A 118 18.93 5.69 -0.70
N ASN A 119 20.15 5.21 -0.98
CA ASN A 119 20.57 4.94 -2.35
C ASN A 119 20.07 3.55 -2.81
N PRO A 120 19.18 3.46 -3.80
CA PRO A 120 18.63 2.19 -4.27
C PRO A 120 19.68 1.26 -4.89
N ARG A 121 20.82 1.78 -5.33
CA ARG A 121 21.91 0.96 -5.90
C ARG A 121 22.72 0.17 -4.85
N SER A 122 22.41 0.33 -3.55
CA SER A 122 23.14 -0.35 -2.48
C SER A 122 22.26 -0.61 -1.25
N PHE A 123 20.94 -0.47 -1.38
CA PHE A 123 20.03 -0.43 -0.23
C PHE A 123 19.91 -1.80 0.47
N VAL A 124 19.70 -2.87 -0.28
CA VAL A 124 19.49 -4.23 0.24
C VAL A 124 20.64 -5.20 -0.09
N GLY A 125 21.83 -4.67 -0.32
CA GLY A 125 22.99 -5.48 -0.70
C GLY A 125 23.10 -5.78 -2.18
N VAL A 126 22.10 -5.40 -2.99
CA VAL A 126 22.08 -5.51 -4.45
C VAL A 126 21.83 -4.16 -5.09
N ASP A 127 22.17 -4.00 -6.37
CA ASP A 127 21.79 -2.83 -7.15
C ASP A 127 20.35 -3.03 -7.69
N LEU A 128 19.39 -2.30 -7.12
CA LEU A 128 17.99 -2.42 -7.54
C LEU A 128 17.77 -1.98 -8.99
N PHE A 129 18.68 -1.18 -9.56
CA PHE A 129 18.61 -0.83 -10.97
C PHE A 129 18.90 -2.03 -11.87
N ASP A 130 19.89 -2.85 -11.50
CA ASP A 130 20.20 -4.08 -12.24
C ASP A 130 19.06 -5.10 -12.08
N GLU A 131 18.50 -5.24 -10.88
CA GLU A 131 17.33 -6.12 -10.63
C GLU A 131 16.09 -5.73 -11.46
N MET A 132 15.91 -4.45 -11.77
CA MET A 132 14.82 -3.99 -12.64
C MET A 132 15.02 -4.37 -14.10
N GLN A 133 16.27 -4.47 -14.57
CA GLN A 133 16.59 -4.74 -15.96
C GLN A 133 16.69 -6.23 -16.28
N ASP A 134 17.22 -7.00 -15.34
CA ASP A 134 17.44 -8.44 -15.50
C ASP A 134 17.07 -9.20 -14.21
N PRO A 135 15.79 -9.19 -13.82
CA PRO A 135 15.37 -9.87 -12.60
C PRO A 135 15.61 -11.37 -12.73
N PRO A 136 16.11 -12.04 -11.68
CA PRO A 136 16.48 -13.45 -11.70
C PRO A 136 15.30 -14.41 -11.91
N THR A 137 14.07 -13.95 -11.78
CA THR A 137 12.89 -14.75 -12.05
C THR A 137 12.58 -14.78 -13.54
N THR A 138 12.75 -15.95 -14.12
CA THR A 138 12.35 -16.23 -15.48
C THR A 138 10.90 -15.82 -15.72
N SER A 139 10.75 -14.84 -16.56
CA SER A 139 9.52 -14.33 -17.13
C SER A 139 8.47 -15.41 -17.37
N VAL A 140 7.32 -15.27 -16.75
CA VAL A 140 6.07 -15.63 -17.41
C VAL A 140 6.09 -14.82 -18.72
N GLN A 141 5.98 -15.48 -19.87
CA GLN A 141 6.00 -14.80 -21.16
C GLN A 141 4.95 -13.69 -21.14
N ASN A 142 5.45 -12.46 -21.12
CA ASN A 142 4.59 -11.31 -21.17
C ASN A 142 4.00 -11.20 -22.58
N PRO A 143 2.68 -11.19 -22.76
CA PRO A 143 2.06 -11.02 -24.06
C PRO A 143 2.37 -9.67 -24.69
N ILE A 144 2.80 -8.68 -23.88
CA ILE A 144 3.16 -7.35 -24.35
C ILE A 144 4.66 -7.29 -24.56
N SER A 145 5.09 -7.24 -25.82
CA SER A 145 6.50 -7.11 -26.18
C SER A 145 7.09 -5.77 -25.74
N GLY A 146 8.30 -5.80 -25.19
CA GLY A 146 9.08 -4.58 -24.89
C GLY A 146 8.81 -3.95 -23.55
N ILE A 147 8.19 -4.65 -22.59
CA ILE A 147 8.01 -4.17 -21.23
C ILE A 147 8.98 -4.80 -20.24
N TRP A 148 9.29 -4.10 -19.17
CA TRP A 148 9.96 -4.64 -17.99
C TRP A 148 8.94 -5.33 -17.08
N GLY A 149 9.31 -6.48 -16.53
CA GLY A 149 8.46 -7.26 -15.65
C GLY A 149 7.35 -8.02 -16.36
N ASP A 150 6.33 -8.38 -15.60
CA ASP A 150 5.28 -9.32 -15.99
C ASP A 150 3.94 -8.65 -16.36
N SER A 151 3.85 -7.33 -16.17
CA SER A 151 2.63 -6.57 -16.41
C SER A 151 2.92 -5.12 -16.80
N LEU A 152 1.94 -4.45 -17.38
CA LEU A 152 2.00 -3.03 -17.68
C LEU A 152 2.20 -2.20 -16.40
N TYR A 153 1.65 -2.66 -15.27
CA TYR A 153 1.85 -2.04 -13.97
C TYR A 153 3.32 -2.12 -13.51
N SER A 154 3.95 -3.31 -13.61
CA SER A 154 5.38 -3.48 -13.31
C SER A 154 6.24 -2.59 -14.19
N HIS A 155 5.93 -2.52 -15.49
CA HIS A 155 6.63 -1.66 -16.45
C HIS A 155 6.54 -0.17 -16.06
N ALA A 156 5.35 0.31 -15.69
CA ALA A 156 5.16 1.69 -15.24
C ALA A 156 5.96 1.99 -13.96
N LEU A 157 6.00 1.05 -13.00
CA LEU A 157 6.81 1.20 -11.79
C LEU A 157 8.30 1.32 -12.11
N VAL A 158 8.83 0.51 -13.04
CA VAL A 158 10.24 0.60 -13.46
C VAL A 158 10.54 1.96 -14.07
N MET A 159 9.67 2.48 -14.94
CA MET A 159 9.84 3.81 -15.53
C MET A 159 9.85 4.92 -14.47
N LEU A 160 8.97 4.83 -13.47
CA LEU A 160 8.93 5.76 -12.33
C LEU A 160 10.22 5.67 -11.51
N ALA A 161 10.71 4.46 -11.22
CA ALA A 161 11.95 4.25 -10.49
C ALA A 161 13.15 4.80 -11.26
N PHE A 162 13.26 4.55 -12.57
CA PHE A 162 14.31 5.13 -13.41
C PHE A 162 14.31 6.66 -13.33
N SER A 163 13.14 7.27 -13.50
CA SER A 163 13.00 8.72 -13.38
C SER A 163 13.44 9.23 -12.00
N ALA A 164 13.03 8.56 -10.93
CA ALA A 164 13.39 8.93 -9.55
C ALA A 164 14.90 8.76 -9.27
N MET A 165 15.54 7.78 -9.92
CA MET A 165 17.00 7.55 -9.86
C MET A 165 17.79 8.48 -10.78
N SER A 166 17.13 9.37 -11.53
CA SER A 166 17.73 10.22 -12.58
C SER A 166 18.35 9.41 -13.74
N GLU A 167 17.84 8.20 -13.95
CA GLU A 167 18.21 7.36 -15.09
C GLU A 167 17.36 7.72 -16.30
N GLN A 168 17.91 7.47 -17.50
CA GLN A 168 17.17 7.72 -18.72
C GLN A 168 16.11 6.65 -18.96
N VAL A 169 14.85 7.06 -19.08
CA VAL A 169 13.78 6.21 -19.60
C VAL A 169 13.84 6.26 -21.13
N PRO A 170 14.07 5.13 -21.83
CA PRO A 170 14.09 5.13 -23.29
C PRO A 170 12.71 5.50 -23.88
N ASP A 171 12.70 6.25 -24.98
CA ASP A 171 11.45 6.61 -25.67
C ASP A 171 10.63 5.37 -26.08
N SER A 172 11.31 4.27 -26.43
CA SER A 172 10.66 2.99 -26.76
C SER A 172 9.87 2.39 -25.58
N ALA A 173 10.21 2.71 -24.35
CA ALA A 173 9.46 2.25 -23.17
C ALA A 173 8.06 2.88 -23.05
N LEU A 174 7.82 4.01 -23.71
CA LEU A 174 6.50 4.64 -23.74
C LEU A 174 5.53 3.97 -24.73
N GLU A 175 6.05 3.23 -25.71
CA GLU A 175 5.23 2.63 -26.77
C GLU A 175 4.22 1.59 -26.23
N PRO A 176 4.56 0.67 -25.30
CA PRO A 176 3.59 -0.24 -24.72
C PRO A 176 2.44 0.50 -24.02
N LEU A 177 2.73 1.58 -23.28
CA LEU A 177 1.70 2.38 -22.61
C LEU A 177 0.76 3.05 -23.62
N ARG A 178 1.31 3.63 -24.69
CA ARG A 178 0.51 4.27 -25.75
C ARG A 178 -0.34 3.28 -26.51
N ALA A 179 0.21 2.09 -26.80
CA ALA A 179 -0.45 1.06 -27.59
C ALA A 179 -1.61 0.38 -26.83
N THR A 180 -1.55 0.36 -25.49
CA THR A 180 -2.53 -0.31 -24.63
C THR A 180 -3.49 0.63 -23.94
N GLN A 181 -3.37 1.94 -24.18
CA GLN A 181 -4.31 2.92 -23.60
C GLN A 181 -5.69 2.78 -24.25
N SER A 182 -6.71 2.56 -23.42
CA SER A 182 -8.09 2.49 -23.86
C SER A 182 -8.63 3.85 -24.34
N ALA A 183 -9.72 3.85 -25.08
CA ALA A 183 -10.32 5.08 -25.63
C ALA A 183 -10.80 6.07 -24.55
N ASP A 184 -11.12 5.60 -23.36
CA ASP A 184 -11.47 6.40 -22.18
C ASP A 184 -10.26 6.99 -21.44
N GLY A 185 -9.03 6.63 -21.87
CA GLY A 185 -7.76 7.08 -21.29
C GLY A 185 -7.21 6.18 -20.18
N GLY A 186 -7.89 5.10 -19.83
CA GLY A 186 -7.45 4.13 -18.83
C GLY A 186 -6.48 3.08 -19.39
N TRP A 187 -5.96 2.23 -18.49
CA TRP A 187 -5.20 1.03 -18.80
C TRP A 187 -5.72 -0.14 -17.98
N ASP A 188 -5.86 -1.30 -18.61
CA ASP A 188 -6.11 -2.54 -17.92
C ASP A 188 -4.83 -3.14 -17.36
N PHE A 189 -4.95 -3.91 -16.29
CA PHE A 189 -3.80 -4.51 -15.60
C PHE A 189 -2.99 -5.44 -16.53
N ASP A 190 -3.66 -6.20 -17.39
CA ASP A 190 -3.07 -7.12 -18.35
C ASP A 190 -2.71 -6.47 -19.70
N GLY A 191 -2.98 -5.16 -19.84
CA GLY A 191 -2.74 -4.41 -21.08
C GLY A 191 -3.72 -4.74 -22.20
N SER A 192 -4.87 -5.33 -21.89
CA SER A 192 -5.95 -5.46 -22.86
C SER A 192 -6.52 -4.09 -23.22
N THR A 193 -7.03 -3.96 -24.46
CA THR A 193 -7.67 -2.71 -24.94
C THR A 193 -9.19 -2.87 -25.02
N GLU A 194 -9.73 -3.94 -24.43
CA GLU A 194 -11.17 -4.18 -24.41
C GLU A 194 -11.83 -3.27 -23.35
N ALA A 195 -12.72 -2.42 -23.82
CA ALA A 195 -13.56 -1.55 -23.00
C ALA A 195 -14.95 -2.17 -22.80
#